data_6329f94d9c3759bbc7547136479fad60
#
_entry.id   6329f94d9c3759bbc7547136479fad60
#
_cell.length_a   1.000
_cell.length_b   1.000
_cell.length_c   1.000
_cell.angle_alpha   90.00
_cell.angle_beta   90.00
_cell.angle_gamma   90.00
#
_symmetry.space_group_name_H-M   'P 1'
#
loop_
_entity.id
_entity.type
_entity.pdbx_description
1 polymer ?
#
loop_
_entity_poly.entity_id
_entity_poly.type
_entity_poly.pdbx_seq_one_letter_code
_entity_poly.pdbx_strand_id
1 'polypeptide(L)'
;MLFRSFSVQSISKVFSLVQAIDHGGETIWERLGHEPSGQPFNSLVQLEFERGRPRNPFINAGALVICDINQSRFAVPILSMRDFVRRLSGNPQILVNSVVAESEAQHGARNAAMAYLMKSFGNFHNDVDAVLHSYFNYCALQMSCLDLSKAFSFLANEGVSAHSGEQILTARQTKQVNSIMATSGL
;
A
#
# COMPACT_ATOMS: atom_id res chain seq x y z
N MET A 1 19.79 7.30 13.98
CA MET A 1 18.78 6.69 13.07
C MET A 1 17.74 7.70 12.55
N LEU A 2 17.35 8.75 13.28
CA LEU A 2 16.29 9.70 12.88
C LEU A 2 16.43 10.28 11.45
N PHE A 3 17.64 10.47 10.96
CA PHE A 3 17.93 11.09 9.65
C PHE A 3 18.49 10.11 8.61
N ARG A 4 18.69 8.85 8.97
CA ARG A 4 19.15 7.82 8.03
C ARG A 4 17.97 7.22 7.31
N SER A 5 18.00 7.22 5.98
CA SER A 5 16.96 6.59 5.16
C SER A 5 17.12 5.07 5.14
N PHE A 6 16.00 4.38 5.08
CA PHE A 6 15.87 2.94 4.90
C PHE A 6 14.69 2.64 3.97
N SER A 7 14.66 1.46 3.39
CA SER A 7 13.52 1.03 2.56
C SER A 7 12.30 0.77 3.44
N VAL A 8 11.18 1.42 3.13
CA VAL A 8 9.98 1.39 3.98
C VAL A 8 9.27 0.03 3.99
N GLN A 9 9.54 -0.81 3.01
CA GLN A 9 8.97 -2.15 2.91
C GLN A 9 7.45 -2.13 3.05
N SER A 10 6.87 -3.02 3.86
CA SER A 10 5.42 -3.13 4.04
C SER A 10 4.73 -1.89 4.65
N ILE A 11 5.47 -0.93 5.18
CA ILE A 11 4.91 0.37 5.60
C ILE A 11 4.29 1.09 4.40
N SER A 12 4.80 0.87 3.19
CA SER A 12 4.26 1.41 1.94
C SER A 12 2.80 1.05 1.67
N LYS A 13 2.30 -0.05 2.23
CA LYS A 13 0.90 -0.49 2.09
C LYS A 13 -0.10 0.55 2.62
N VAL A 14 0.26 1.26 3.67
CA VAL A 14 -0.58 2.33 4.23
C VAL A 14 -0.68 3.49 3.24
N PHE A 15 0.44 3.93 2.66
CA PHE A 15 0.44 4.98 1.63
C PHE A 15 -0.36 4.57 0.40
N SER A 16 -0.19 3.32 -0.04
CA SER A 16 -0.91 2.79 -1.19
C SER A 16 -2.42 2.75 -0.95
N LEU A 17 -2.85 2.32 0.24
CA LEU A 17 -4.26 2.32 0.64
C LEU A 17 -4.84 3.74 0.68
N VAL A 18 -4.14 4.68 1.31
CA VAL A 18 -4.58 6.08 1.43
C VAL A 18 -4.76 6.68 0.04
N GLN A 19 -3.82 6.46 -0.87
CA GLN A 19 -3.90 6.93 -2.25
C GLN A 19 -5.08 6.29 -3.01
N ALA A 20 -5.37 5.01 -2.77
CA ALA A 20 -6.51 4.34 -3.35
C ALA A 20 -7.86 4.88 -2.82
N ILE A 21 -7.95 5.18 -1.53
CA ILE A 21 -9.15 5.76 -0.88
C ILE A 21 -9.42 7.18 -1.40
N ASP A 22 -8.39 8.02 -1.46
CA ASP A 22 -8.51 9.40 -1.93
C ASP A 22 -9.10 9.47 -3.34
N HIS A 23 -8.68 8.57 -4.22
CA HIS A 23 -9.11 8.55 -5.62
C HIS A 23 -10.30 7.62 -5.92
N GLY A 24 -10.60 6.65 -5.05
CA GLY A 24 -11.55 5.58 -5.30
C GLY A 24 -12.73 5.50 -4.35
N GLY A 25 -12.63 6.18 -3.24
CA GLY A 25 -13.68 6.14 -2.22
C GLY A 25 -14.00 4.72 -1.75
N GLU A 26 -15.30 4.46 -1.57
CA GLU A 26 -15.79 3.19 -1.02
C GLU A 26 -15.71 2.01 -1.99
N THR A 27 -15.52 2.23 -3.30
CA THR A 27 -15.51 1.15 -4.29
C THR A 27 -14.34 0.18 -4.15
N ILE A 28 -13.26 0.59 -3.48
CA ILE A 28 -12.14 -0.30 -3.21
C ILE A 28 -12.56 -1.52 -2.36
N TRP A 29 -13.54 -1.34 -1.47
CA TRP A 29 -14.01 -2.38 -0.55
C TRP A 29 -14.86 -3.47 -1.20
N GLU A 30 -15.24 -3.29 -2.45
CA GLU A 30 -15.86 -4.35 -3.24
C GLU A 30 -14.88 -5.49 -3.53
N ARG A 31 -13.59 -5.17 -3.61
CA ARG A 31 -12.52 -6.08 -4.00
C ARG A 31 -11.74 -6.69 -2.82
N LEU A 32 -11.85 -6.13 -1.63
CA LEU A 32 -11.18 -6.60 -0.42
C LEU A 32 -12.02 -6.29 0.82
N GLY A 33 -11.71 -6.98 1.93
CA GLY A 33 -12.42 -6.81 3.19
C GLY A 33 -11.70 -5.90 4.19
N HIS A 34 -12.20 -5.93 5.44
CA HIS A 34 -11.67 -5.18 6.59
C HIS A 34 -11.31 -6.12 7.75
N GLU A 35 -11.36 -7.43 7.54
CA GLU A 35 -11.27 -8.43 8.57
C GLU A 35 -9.81 -8.77 8.91
N PRO A 36 -9.47 -9.02 10.18
CA PRO A 36 -8.18 -9.61 10.53
C PRO A 36 -7.96 -10.92 9.78
N SER A 37 -6.74 -11.18 9.32
CA SER A 37 -6.48 -12.39 8.53
C SER A 37 -6.51 -13.66 9.40
N GLY A 38 -5.99 -13.59 10.63
CA GLY A 38 -5.80 -14.77 11.48
C GLY A 38 -4.82 -15.80 10.93
N GLN A 39 -4.14 -15.48 9.84
CA GLN A 39 -3.19 -16.32 9.10
C GLN A 39 -1.94 -15.50 8.72
N PRO A 40 -0.83 -16.15 8.33
CA PRO A 40 0.34 -15.45 7.82
C PRO A 40 0.00 -14.51 6.65
N PHE A 41 0.68 -13.37 6.56
CA PHE A 41 0.41 -12.29 5.58
C PHE A 41 0.48 -12.73 4.11
N ASN A 42 1.07 -13.88 3.84
CA ASN A 42 1.28 -14.44 2.51
C ASN A 42 0.62 -15.81 2.35
N SER A 43 -0.47 -16.10 3.07
CA SER A 43 -1.21 -17.36 3.00
C SER A 43 -1.98 -17.47 1.69
N LEU A 44 -1.62 -18.46 0.86
CA LEU A 44 -2.37 -18.82 -0.35
C LEU A 44 -3.64 -19.60 -0.02
N VAL A 45 -3.61 -20.45 1.02
CA VAL A 45 -4.75 -21.29 1.41
C VAL A 45 -5.95 -20.42 1.80
N GLN A 46 -5.72 -19.38 2.59
CA GLN A 46 -6.79 -18.47 2.96
C GLN A 46 -7.37 -17.75 1.73
N LEU A 47 -6.50 -17.30 0.83
CA LEU A 47 -6.90 -16.59 -0.38
C LEU A 47 -7.74 -17.48 -1.32
N GLU A 48 -7.44 -18.78 -1.40
CA GLU A 48 -8.24 -19.77 -2.11
C GLU A 48 -9.64 -19.91 -1.51
N PHE A 49 -9.75 -20.06 -0.18
CA PHE A 49 -11.03 -20.13 0.52
C PHE A 49 -11.89 -18.89 0.33
N GLU A 50 -11.27 -17.71 0.31
CA GLU A 50 -11.92 -16.41 0.12
C GLU A 50 -12.15 -16.10 -1.38
N ARG A 51 -11.96 -17.09 -2.27
CA ARG A 51 -12.15 -16.95 -3.72
C ARG A 51 -11.44 -15.74 -4.31
N GLY A 52 -10.18 -15.55 -3.93
CA GLY A 52 -9.35 -14.46 -4.42
C GLY A 52 -9.71 -13.08 -3.84
N ARG A 53 -10.55 -12.97 -2.81
CA ARG A 53 -10.87 -11.70 -2.12
C ARG A 53 -10.08 -11.60 -0.82
N PRO A 54 -9.04 -10.74 -0.74
CA PRO A 54 -8.26 -10.58 0.47
C PRO A 54 -9.09 -10.03 1.62
N ARG A 55 -8.83 -10.48 2.85
CA ARG A 55 -9.54 -10.03 4.05
C ARG A 55 -9.28 -8.58 4.43
N ASN A 56 -8.11 -8.06 4.15
CA ASN A 56 -7.76 -6.66 4.45
C ASN A 56 -6.62 -6.16 3.53
N PRO A 57 -6.39 -4.84 3.46
CA PRO A 57 -5.37 -4.24 2.58
C PRO A 57 -3.93 -4.46 3.06
N PHE A 58 -3.69 -4.98 4.26
CA PHE A 58 -2.36 -5.05 4.87
C PHE A 58 -1.71 -6.43 4.78
N ILE A 59 -2.47 -7.50 4.49
CA ILE A 59 -1.88 -8.76 4.01
C ILE A 59 -1.36 -8.57 2.57
N ASN A 60 -0.41 -9.39 2.15
CA ASN A 60 0.24 -9.18 0.83
C ASN A 60 -0.76 -9.23 -0.32
N ALA A 61 -1.71 -10.16 -0.31
CA ALA A 61 -2.77 -10.25 -1.33
C ALA A 61 -3.60 -8.96 -1.40
N GLY A 62 -3.98 -8.38 -0.24
CA GLY A 62 -4.72 -7.13 -0.20
C GLY A 62 -3.92 -5.93 -0.71
N ALA A 63 -2.63 -5.85 -0.35
CA ALA A 63 -1.74 -4.82 -0.85
C ALA A 63 -1.57 -4.89 -2.38
N LEU A 64 -1.53 -6.11 -2.94
CA LEU A 64 -1.49 -6.31 -4.39
C LEU A 64 -2.78 -5.87 -5.08
N VAL A 65 -3.97 -6.13 -4.49
CA VAL A 65 -5.25 -5.60 -5.01
C VAL A 65 -5.28 -4.07 -4.97
N ILE A 66 -4.82 -3.46 -3.89
CA ILE A 66 -4.72 -2.00 -3.81
C ILE A 66 -3.74 -1.45 -4.87
N CYS A 67 -2.61 -2.13 -5.08
CA CYS A 67 -1.66 -1.75 -6.13
C CYS A 67 -2.28 -1.88 -7.53
N ASP A 68 -3.07 -2.94 -7.78
CA ASP A 68 -3.81 -3.13 -9.03
C ASP A 68 -4.86 -2.03 -9.25
N ILE A 69 -5.55 -1.60 -8.20
CA ILE A 69 -6.48 -0.45 -8.25
C ILE A 69 -5.72 0.82 -8.63
N ASN A 70 -4.58 1.09 -8.00
CA ASN A 70 -3.75 2.26 -8.28
C ASN A 70 -3.15 2.19 -9.70
N GLN A 71 -2.82 0.99 -10.19
CA GLN A 71 -2.35 0.77 -11.56
C GLN A 71 -3.38 1.21 -12.61
N SER A 72 -4.66 1.01 -12.35
CA SER A 72 -5.74 1.46 -13.24
C SER A 72 -5.98 2.97 -13.21
N ARG A 73 -5.50 3.67 -12.18
CA ARG A 73 -5.83 5.08 -11.93
C ARG A 73 -4.73 6.06 -12.27
N PHE A 74 -3.49 5.63 -12.17
CA PHE A 74 -2.34 6.49 -12.40
C PHE A 74 -1.60 6.09 -13.68
N ALA A 75 -1.31 7.07 -14.52
CA ALA A 75 -0.53 6.84 -15.75
C ALA A 75 0.86 6.26 -15.44
N VAL A 76 1.50 6.70 -14.35
CA VAL A 76 2.78 6.19 -13.87
C VAL A 76 2.69 5.99 -12.35
N PRO A 77 2.20 4.83 -11.87
CA PRO A 77 1.91 4.58 -10.46
C PRO A 77 3.09 4.78 -9.52
N ILE A 78 4.30 4.39 -9.96
CA ILE A 78 5.54 4.54 -9.16
C ILE A 78 5.86 6.01 -8.92
N LEU A 79 5.76 6.85 -9.93
CA LEU A 79 5.99 8.29 -9.80
C LEU A 79 4.90 8.94 -8.94
N SER A 80 3.65 8.57 -9.14
CA SER A 80 2.53 9.04 -8.33
C SER A 80 2.72 8.73 -6.85
N MET A 81 3.12 7.50 -6.52
CA MET A 81 3.41 7.11 -5.13
C MET A 81 4.59 7.89 -4.55
N ARG A 82 5.69 8.00 -5.29
CA ARG A 82 6.86 8.76 -4.85
C ARG A 82 6.51 10.22 -4.56
N ASP A 83 5.79 10.86 -5.47
CA ASP A 83 5.43 12.27 -5.33
C ASP A 83 4.40 12.48 -4.21
N PHE A 84 3.53 11.51 -3.99
CA PHE A 84 2.61 11.48 -2.85
C PHE A 84 3.37 11.45 -1.51
N VAL A 85 4.33 10.54 -1.32
CA VAL A 85 5.07 10.48 -0.06
C VAL A 85 6.01 11.68 0.14
N ARG A 86 6.54 12.27 -0.95
CA ARG A 86 7.29 13.54 -0.92
C ARG A 86 6.42 14.68 -0.40
N ARG A 87 5.21 14.80 -0.90
CA ARG A 87 4.22 15.79 -0.47
C ARG A 87 3.86 15.61 1.00
N LEU A 88 3.57 14.38 1.43
CA LEU A 88 3.20 14.08 2.81
C LEU A 88 4.34 14.37 3.81
N SER A 89 5.57 14.07 3.45
CA SER A 89 6.75 14.25 4.33
C SER A 89 7.38 15.64 4.25
N GLY A 90 7.08 16.40 3.19
CA GLY A 90 7.78 17.64 2.84
C GLY A 90 9.24 17.42 2.41
N ASN A 91 9.61 16.19 2.03
CA ASN A 91 10.98 15.87 1.59
C ASN A 91 11.02 15.51 0.10
N PRO A 92 11.47 16.43 -0.79
CA PRO A 92 11.57 16.17 -2.22
C PRO A 92 12.69 15.19 -2.60
N GLN A 93 13.57 14.84 -1.66
CA GLN A 93 14.72 13.96 -1.92
C GLN A 93 14.39 12.45 -1.77
N ILE A 94 13.17 12.10 -1.41
CA ILE A 94 12.75 10.70 -1.34
C ILE A 94 12.85 10.06 -2.72
N LEU A 95 13.55 8.92 -2.77
CA LEU A 95 13.79 8.14 -3.99
C LEU A 95 13.38 6.68 -3.77
N VAL A 96 13.21 5.97 -4.87
CA VAL A 96 13.12 4.51 -4.89
C VAL A 96 14.52 3.94 -4.99
N ASN A 97 14.85 2.96 -4.16
CA ASN A 97 16.11 2.21 -4.26
C ASN A 97 15.96 1.08 -5.29
N SER A 98 16.54 1.25 -6.47
CA SER A 98 16.43 0.26 -7.55
C SER A 98 17.01 -1.11 -7.19
N VAL A 99 18.09 -1.15 -6.41
CA VAL A 99 18.71 -2.42 -5.96
C VAL A 99 17.76 -3.19 -5.04
N VAL A 100 17.06 -2.49 -4.14
CA VAL A 100 16.06 -3.12 -3.27
C VAL A 100 14.85 -3.57 -4.09
N ALA A 101 14.36 -2.76 -5.01
CA ALA A 101 13.23 -3.12 -5.87
C ALA A 101 13.54 -4.37 -6.73
N GLU A 102 14.74 -4.46 -7.27
CA GLU A 102 15.20 -5.62 -8.02
C GLU A 102 15.33 -6.87 -7.14
N SER A 103 15.86 -6.74 -5.93
CA SER A 103 15.91 -7.83 -4.95
C SER A 103 14.52 -8.33 -4.57
N GLU A 104 13.55 -7.42 -4.34
CA GLU A 104 12.15 -7.79 -4.10
C GLU A 104 11.54 -8.56 -5.28
N ALA A 105 11.84 -8.15 -6.51
CA ALA A 105 11.38 -8.84 -7.72
C ALA A 105 11.96 -10.25 -7.84
N GLN A 106 13.26 -10.43 -7.56
CA GLN A 106 13.92 -11.74 -7.61
C GLN A 106 13.34 -12.73 -6.58
N HIS A 107 12.85 -12.24 -5.44
CA HIS A 107 12.27 -13.06 -4.36
C HIS A 107 10.74 -13.03 -4.35
N GLY A 108 10.12 -12.41 -5.35
CA GLY A 108 8.70 -12.11 -5.43
C GLY A 108 7.77 -13.26 -5.82
N ALA A 109 8.27 -14.50 -6.01
CA ALA A 109 7.50 -15.63 -6.55
C ALA A 109 6.19 -15.89 -5.79
N ARG A 110 6.16 -15.75 -4.46
CA ARG A 110 4.94 -15.93 -3.68
C ARG A 110 3.91 -14.82 -3.91
N ASN A 111 4.36 -13.58 -4.11
CA ASN A 111 3.49 -12.47 -4.48
C ASN A 111 2.90 -12.68 -5.89
N ALA A 112 3.70 -13.18 -6.83
CA ALA A 112 3.23 -13.54 -8.16
C ALA A 112 2.17 -14.65 -8.10
N ALA A 113 2.38 -15.70 -7.32
CA ALA A 113 1.40 -16.77 -7.12
C ALA A 113 0.06 -16.23 -6.58
N MET A 114 0.08 -15.31 -5.60
CA MET A 114 -1.13 -14.66 -5.08
C MET A 114 -1.82 -13.82 -6.15
N ALA A 115 -1.08 -13.04 -6.94
CA ALA A 115 -1.64 -12.20 -7.98
C ALA A 115 -2.32 -13.04 -9.08
N TYR A 116 -1.68 -14.11 -9.55
CA TYR A 116 -2.28 -15.03 -10.53
C TYR A 116 -3.49 -15.78 -9.96
N LEU A 117 -3.46 -16.17 -8.69
CA LEU A 117 -4.61 -16.78 -8.02
C LEU A 117 -5.80 -15.80 -7.98
N MET A 118 -5.58 -14.56 -7.56
CA MET A 118 -6.62 -13.53 -7.58
C MET A 118 -7.14 -13.24 -9.00
N LYS A 119 -6.26 -13.26 -9.99
CA LYS A 119 -6.62 -13.10 -11.40
C LYS A 119 -7.52 -14.23 -11.89
N SER A 120 -7.29 -15.47 -11.46
CA SER A 120 -8.13 -16.63 -11.83
C SER A 120 -9.56 -16.53 -11.27
N PHE A 121 -9.73 -15.81 -10.16
CA PHE A 121 -11.04 -15.50 -9.57
C PHE A 121 -11.66 -14.19 -10.09
N GLY A 122 -10.99 -13.48 -11.01
CA GLY A 122 -11.47 -12.22 -11.56
C GLY A 122 -11.22 -10.99 -10.68
N ASN A 123 -10.47 -11.12 -9.56
CA ASN A 123 -10.17 -10.02 -8.65
C ASN A 123 -8.78 -9.40 -8.89
N PHE A 124 -8.31 -9.41 -10.15
CA PHE A 124 -7.05 -8.75 -10.54
C PHE A 124 -7.16 -8.33 -12.02
N HIS A 125 -7.15 -7.04 -12.30
CA HIS A 125 -7.61 -6.50 -13.58
C HIS A 125 -6.46 -6.16 -14.54
N ASN A 126 -5.34 -5.67 -14.00
CA ASN A 126 -4.20 -5.25 -14.81
C ASN A 126 -3.23 -6.41 -15.10
N ASP A 127 -2.19 -6.11 -15.82
CA ASP A 127 -1.08 -7.03 -16.03
C ASP A 127 -0.38 -7.32 -14.71
N VAL A 128 -0.14 -8.60 -14.42
CA VAL A 128 0.42 -9.03 -13.13
C VAL A 128 1.84 -8.51 -12.94
N ASP A 129 2.66 -8.56 -13.99
CA ASP A 129 4.06 -8.13 -13.90
C ASP A 129 4.16 -6.61 -13.71
N ALA A 130 3.29 -5.84 -14.37
CA ALA A 130 3.20 -4.39 -14.18
C ALA A 130 2.81 -4.00 -12.74
N VAL A 131 1.83 -4.70 -12.15
CA VAL A 131 1.41 -4.46 -10.77
C VAL A 131 2.49 -4.86 -9.77
N LEU A 132 3.12 -6.03 -9.98
CA LEU A 132 4.23 -6.49 -9.14
C LEU A 132 5.42 -5.54 -9.21
N HIS A 133 5.76 -5.05 -10.39
CA HIS A 133 6.80 -4.04 -10.56
C HIS A 133 6.49 -2.77 -9.74
N SER A 134 5.27 -2.26 -9.81
CA SER A 134 4.85 -1.12 -8.99
C SER A 134 4.94 -1.42 -7.50
N TYR A 135 4.44 -2.58 -7.06
CA TYR A 135 4.44 -3.01 -5.66
C TYR A 135 5.87 -3.10 -5.08
N PHE A 136 6.81 -3.71 -5.80
CA PHE A 136 8.21 -3.81 -5.35
C PHE A 136 8.90 -2.44 -5.28
N ASN A 137 8.58 -1.53 -6.20
CA ASN A 137 9.07 -0.15 -6.13
C ASN A 137 8.47 0.63 -4.95
N TYR A 138 7.21 0.38 -4.56
CA TYR A 138 6.62 0.98 -3.35
C TYR A 138 7.36 0.49 -2.09
N CYS A 139 7.67 -0.80 -1.98
CA CYS A 139 8.47 -1.36 -0.88
C CYS A 139 9.88 -0.76 -0.81
N ALA A 140 10.44 -0.39 -1.95
CA ALA A 140 11.79 0.13 -2.09
C ALA A 140 11.92 1.66 -1.89
N LEU A 141 10.84 2.37 -1.56
CA LEU A 141 10.90 3.80 -1.20
C LEU A 141 11.83 4.00 0.01
N GLN A 142 12.72 4.99 -0.08
CA GLN A 142 13.69 5.32 0.96
C GLN A 142 13.20 6.51 1.77
N MET A 143 12.91 6.28 3.06
CA MET A 143 12.48 7.32 3.98
C MET A 143 13.23 7.19 5.31
N SER A 144 13.44 8.31 5.99
CA SER A 144 13.92 8.33 7.38
C SER A 144 12.75 8.21 8.37
N CYS A 145 13.04 7.96 9.64
CA CYS A 145 12.00 8.00 10.69
C CYS A 145 11.32 9.36 10.77
N LEU A 146 12.06 10.45 10.51
CA LEU A 146 11.50 11.80 10.48
C LEU A 146 10.53 11.98 9.30
N ASP A 147 10.88 11.47 8.11
CA ASP A 147 10.01 11.52 6.94
C ASP A 147 8.71 10.75 7.20
N LEU A 148 8.81 9.54 7.77
CA LEU A 148 7.64 8.71 8.13
C LEU A 148 6.75 9.39 9.17
N SER A 149 7.35 9.96 10.23
CA SER A 149 6.59 10.66 11.27
C SER A 149 5.79 11.83 10.69
N LYS A 150 6.40 12.64 9.82
CA LYS A 150 5.71 13.73 9.13
C LYS A 150 4.63 13.21 8.18
N ALA A 151 4.97 12.20 7.36
CA ALA A 151 4.09 11.67 6.35
C ALA A 151 2.82 11.04 6.95
N PHE A 152 2.90 10.44 8.14
CA PHE A 152 1.76 9.82 8.82
C PHE A 152 1.06 10.73 9.83
N SER A 153 1.49 11.98 10.00
CA SER A 153 0.91 12.90 10.98
C SER A 153 -0.60 13.10 10.80
N PHE A 154 -1.12 12.99 9.58
CA PHE A 154 -2.55 13.10 9.30
C PHE A 154 -3.39 11.99 9.93
N LEU A 155 -2.83 10.79 10.16
CA LEU A 155 -3.53 9.69 10.83
C LEU A 155 -3.87 10.00 12.29
N ALA A 156 -3.05 10.81 12.96
CA ALA A 156 -3.26 11.27 14.33
C ALA A 156 -4.04 12.60 14.42
N ASN A 157 -4.37 13.23 13.28
CA ASN A 157 -4.94 14.56 13.22
C ASN A 157 -6.16 14.62 12.28
N GLU A 158 -7.08 13.68 12.42
CA GLU A 158 -8.36 13.62 11.69
C GLU A 158 -8.23 13.74 10.15
N GLY A 159 -7.11 13.26 9.62
CA GLY A 159 -6.83 13.26 8.19
C GLY A 159 -6.13 14.52 7.68
N VAL A 160 -5.82 15.49 8.56
CA VAL A 160 -5.11 16.72 8.21
C VAL A 160 -3.61 16.54 8.47
N SER A 161 -2.78 16.78 7.46
CA SER A 161 -1.34 16.79 7.62
C SER A 161 -0.90 17.88 8.60
N ALA A 162 -0.26 17.51 9.69
CA ALA A 162 0.28 18.47 10.65
C ALA A 162 1.43 19.32 10.06
N HIS A 163 2.07 18.83 9.00
CA HIS A 163 3.16 19.50 8.33
C HIS A 163 2.70 20.57 7.33
N SER A 164 1.71 20.25 6.49
CA SER A 164 1.25 21.13 5.41
C SER A 164 -0.11 21.78 5.65
N GLY A 165 -0.87 21.32 6.65
CA GLY A 165 -2.26 21.72 6.86
C GLY A 165 -3.24 21.14 5.82
N GLU A 166 -2.78 20.29 4.93
CA GLU A 166 -3.58 19.71 3.87
C GLU A 166 -4.49 18.59 4.39
N GLN A 167 -5.74 18.56 3.94
CA GLN A 167 -6.67 17.46 4.18
C GLN A 167 -6.33 16.31 3.24
N ILE A 168 -5.78 15.22 3.78
CA ILE A 168 -5.39 14.02 3.02
C ILE A 168 -6.56 13.02 2.95
N LEU A 169 -7.24 12.80 4.05
CA LEU A 169 -8.43 11.97 4.17
C LEU A 169 -9.49 12.69 4.99
N THR A 170 -10.76 12.39 4.79
CA THR A 170 -11.80 12.83 5.72
C THR A 170 -11.58 12.18 7.10
N ALA A 171 -12.12 12.78 8.16
CA ALA A 171 -12.05 12.20 9.52
C ALA A 171 -12.64 10.77 9.58
N ARG A 172 -13.71 10.49 8.80
CA ARG A 172 -14.29 9.15 8.67
C ARG A 172 -13.32 8.16 8.04
N GLN A 173 -12.69 8.50 6.91
CA GLN A 173 -11.72 7.66 6.22
C GLN A 173 -10.48 7.42 7.09
N THR A 174 -10.03 8.45 7.83
CA THR A 174 -8.91 8.33 8.77
C THR A 174 -9.22 7.33 9.89
N LYS A 175 -10.41 7.39 10.49
CA LYS A 175 -10.87 6.41 11.48
C LYS A 175 -10.93 5.00 10.90
N GLN A 176 -11.40 4.85 9.68
CA GLN A 176 -11.46 3.56 8.99
C GLN A 176 -10.07 2.98 8.78
N VAL A 177 -9.12 3.74 8.25
CA VAL A 177 -7.72 3.31 8.08
C VAL A 177 -7.09 2.92 9.41
N ASN A 178 -7.22 3.76 10.44
CA ASN A 178 -6.67 3.49 11.77
C ASN A 178 -7.27 2.23 12.40
N SER A 179 -8.57 2.00 12.24
CA SER A 179 -9.24 0.80 12.76
C SER A 179 -8.71 -0.47 12.09
N ILE A 180 -8.55 -0.46 10.75
CA ILE A 180 -8.04 -1.60 10.02
C ILE A 180 -6.56 -1.86 10.39
N MET A 181 -5.74 -0.82 10.54
CA MET A 181 -4.35 -0.96 11.02
C MET A 181 -4.30 -1.64 12.39
N ALA A 182 -5.11 -1.17 13.34
CA ALA A 182 -5.15 -1.71 14.71
C ALA A 182 -5.61 -3.17 14.76
N THR A 183 -6.57 -3.57 13.92
CA THR A 183 -7.12 -4.93 13.89
C THR A 183 -6.31 -5.90 13.02
N SER A 184 -5.51 -5.40 12.09
CA SER A 184 -4.73 -6.22 11.14
C SER A 184 -3.25 -6.37 11.52
N GLY A 185 -2.82 -5.85 12.66
CA GLY A 185 -1.47 -6.03 13.19
C GLY A 185 -0.40 -5.19 12.48
N LEU A 186 -0.73 -3.99 12.07
CA LEU A 186 0.18 -3.02 11.47
C LEU A 186 0.43 -1.84 12.40
#